data_79eedd5c20739f7ca37879ed1dad57de
#
_entry.id   79eedd5c20739f7ca37879ed1dad57de
#
_cell.length_a   1.000
_cell.length_b   1.000
_cell.length_c   1.000
_cell.angle_alpha   90.00
_cell.angle_beta   90.00
_cell.angle_gamma   90.00
#
_symmetry.space_group_name_H-M   'P 1'
#
loop_
_entity.id
_entity.type
_entity.pdbx_description
1 polymer ?
#
loop_
_entity_poly.entity_id
_entity_poly.type
_entity_poly.pdbx_seq_one_letter_code
_entity_poly.pdbx_strand_id
1 'polypeptide(L)'
;MRKLALPEEILLSIQQPARYIGGEVNMVKKDPSAVDVRFAMCFPDVYDIGMSHLGIQILYDMFNKYEDVYCERVYSPWTDLDKIMREKHIPLFALESQDPVKEFDFLGITLQYEMCYTNILQVLELSGIPLHAEDRTWDDPIVIGGGPCSYNPEPIAVFFDMFYIGEGEVSYRKLLDVYKESRKNGDSRQEFLRKAAGIPGIYVPSLYEVTYEEDGTIRSFLPTAPGVPEKVEKQLVMEMTESVYPEKPLVPFIKATQDRVVLEIMRGCIRGCRFCQAGMIYRPVREKNVEHLKELAYKMLKSTGHEEISLSSLSSSDYRSLEELVTFLIDTFHGKGVNVSLPSLRIDAFSLDVMSKVQDVKKSSLTFAPEAGSQRLRNVINKGLTEEDILNGSALAFQGGWNRVKLYFMLGLPTETVEDMEGIALLSEKIAEKYYEIPKDKRNGKVQVVASTSFFVPKPFTPFQWAQMSTKEEFLGKARIVNHKMHEMLNHKSLKYNWHEADVTVLEGVLARGDRKVAAVIEEAYRQGALYDAWSESFHNEIWMNAFETCGVDIDFYTTRARSLDEIFPWDFIDTGVTKEFLKREWINATKETVTPNCRMRCSGCGVRRFGGGVCYEDQN
;
A
#
# COMPACT_ATOMS: atom_id res chain seq x y z
N MET A 1 -0.03 -34.77 17.77
CA MET A 1 0.85 -33.80 17.08
C MET A 1 0.06 -33.24 15.91
N ARG A 2 0.17 -31.93 15.63
CA ARG A 2 -0.43 -31.33 14.43
C ARG A 2 0.22 -31.94 13.20
N LYS A 3 -0.58 -32.37 12.21
CA LYS A 3 -0.06 -32.84 10.94
C LYS A 3 0.40 -31.61 10.14
N LEU A 4 1.66 -31.56 9.74
CA LEU A 4 2.17 -30.53 8.84
C LEU A 4 2.01 -30.97 7.38
N ALA A 5 1.75 -30.03 6.49
CA ALA A 5 1.68 -30.28 5.05
C ALA A 5 3.07 -30.70 4.49
N LEU A 6 4.13 -30.08 5.03
CA LEU A 6 5.50 -30.38 4.65
C LEU A 6 6.13 -31.43 5.58
N PRO A 7 6.72 -32.52 5.05
CA PRO A 7 7.50 -33.45 5.83
C PRO A 7 8.78 -32.79 6.38
N GLU A 8 9.28 -33.33 7.50
CA GLU A 8 10.47 -32.79 8.18
C GLU A 8 11.70 -32.68 7.28
N GLU A 9 11.89 -33.64 6.39
CA GLU A 9 12.97 -33.64 5.40
C GLU A 9 12.96 -32.39 4.50
N ILE A 10 11.78 -31.94 4.06
CA ILE A 10 11.62 -30.71 3.27
C ILE A 10 11.87 -29.48 4.15
N LEU A 11 11.30 -29.45 5.36
CA LEU A 11 11.48 -28.33 6.28
C LEU A 11 12.96 -28.08 6.62
N LEU A 12 13.75 -29.17 6.75
CA LEU A 12 15.18 -29.06 7.01
C LEU A 12 16.02 -28.64 5.79
N SER A 13 15.46 -28.74 4.57
CA SER A 13 16.16 -28.42 3.31
C SER A 13 15.92 -27.00 2.80
N ILE A 14 14.97 -26.27 3.37
CA ILE A 14 14.56 -24.93 2.91
C ILE A 14 14.99 -23.83 3.88
N GLN A 15 15.03 -22.60 3.35
CA GLN A 15 15.28 -21.41 4.16
C GLN A 15 14.08 -21.09 5.05
N GLN A 16 14.34 -20.74 6.30
CA GLN A 16 13.34 -20.26 7.26
C GLN A 16 12.06 -21.12 7.32
N PRO A 17 12.15 -22.41 7.66
CA PRO A 17 11.00 -23.32 7.68
C PRO A 17 9.84 -22.85 8.58
N ALA A 18 10.11 -21.98 9.56
CA ALA A 18 9.09 -21.39 10.41
C ALA A 18 8.05 -20.52 9.66
N ARG A 19 8.33 -20.12 8.41
CA ARG A 19 7.37 -19.45 7.53
C ARG A 19 6.15 -20.33 7.20
N TYR A 20 6.29 -21.65 7.29
CA TYR A 20 5.35 -22.62 6.70
C TYR A 20 4.68 -23.54 7.72
N ILE A 21 5.07 -23.46 8.99
CA ILE A 21 4.57 -24.37 10.00
C ILE A 21 3.31 -23.90 10.72
N GLY A 22 3.01 -22.62 10.76
CA GLY A 22 1.92 -22.01 11.53
C GLY A 22 1.98 -22.35 13.02
N GLY A 23 0.92 -22.12 13.77
CA GLY A 23 0.86 -22.42 15.20
C GLY A 23 1.30 -21.28 16.10
N GLU A 24 1.38 -20.08 15.57
CA GLU A 24 1.81 -18.86 16.24
C GLU A 24 0.91 -18.52 17.44
N VAL A 25 1.45 -17.75 18.37
CA VAL A 25 0.66 -17.22 19.51
C VAL A 25 -0.50 -16.37 18.99
N ASN A 26 -1.66 -16.54 19.58
CA ASN A 26 -2.93 -15.92 19.18
C ASN A 26 -3.53 -16.41 17.84
N MET A 27 -2.96 -17.45 17.21
CA MET A 27 -3.55 -18.07 16.05
C MET A 27 -4.92 -18.68 16.40
N VAL A 28 -5.94 -18.38 15.61
CA VAL A 28 -7.27 -18.94 15.79
C VAL A 28 -7.33 -20.36 15.22
N LYS A 29 -7.97 -21.27 15.95
CA LYS A 29 -8.22 -22.64 15.50
C LYS A 29 -9.71 -22.93 15.59
N LYS A 30 -10.27 -23.34 14.46
CA LYS A 30 -11.64 -23.86 14.36
C LYS A 30 -11.60 -25.25 13.74
N ASP A 31 -12.67 -25.98 13.90
CA ASP A 31 -12.89 -27.22 13.15
C ASP A 31 -13.41 -26.84 11.75
N PRO A 32 -12.69 -27.16 10.66
CA PRO A 32 -13.14 -26.86 9.31
C PRO A 32 -14.51 -27.45 8.96
N SER A 33 -14.88 -28.56 9.58
CA SER A 33 -16.17 -29.23 9.36
C SER A 33 -17.34 -28.56 10.11
N ALA A 34 -17.06 -27.64 11.04
CA ALA A 34 -18.05 -26.98 11.87
C ALA A 34 -18.40 -25.56 11.40
N VAL A 35 -17.86 -25.13 10.26
CA VAL A 35 -18.12 -23.81 9.68
C VAL A 35 -18.79 -23.92 8.32
N ASP A 36 -19.54 -22.90 7.94
CA ASP A 36 -20.21 -22.84 6.63
C ASP A 36 -19.30 -22.34 5.52
N VAL A 37 -18.27 -21.51 5.86
CA VAL A 37 -17.37 -20.90 4.90
C VAL A 37 -15.93 -20.97 5.38
N ARG A 38 -15.04 -21.45 4.52
CA ARG A 38 -13.59 -21.39 4.70
C ARG A 38 -13.00 -20.30 3.81
N PHE A 39 -12.27 -19.36 4.40
CA PHE A 39 -11.68 -18.22 3.72
C PHE A 39 -10.15 -18.27 3.83
N ALA A 40 -9.46 -18.48 2.71
CA ALA A 40 -8.01 -18.37 2.63
C ALA A 40 -7.62 -16.91 2.38
N MET A 41 -7.00 -16.24 3.36
CA MET A 41 -6.51 -14.86 3.26
C MET A 41 -5.05 -14.88 2.85
N CYS A 42 -4.77 -14.49 1.61
CA CYS A 42 -3.45 -14.54 1.01
C CYS A 42 -2.79 -13.16 0.93
N PHE A 43 -1.53 -13.10 1.36
CA PHE A 43 -0.60 -12.05 1.00
C PHE A 43 0.35 -12.59 -0.09
N PRO A 44 0.40 -12.00 -1.30
CA PRO A 44 1.18 -12.53 -2.42
C PRO A 44 2.67 -12.14 -2.31
N ASP A 45 3.26 -12.39 -1.18
CA ASP A 45 4.70 -12.27 -0.88
C ASP A 45 5.01 -13.19 0.31
N VAL A 46 6.27 -13.20 0.75
CA VAL A 46 6.72 -14.07 1.83
C VAL A 46 6.08 -13.72 3.18
N TYR A 47 6.05 -14.70 4.06
CA TYR A 47 5.52 -14.61 5.43
C TYR A 47 6.01 -13.37 6.21
N ASP A 48 7.30 -13.04 6.10
CA ASP A 48 7.93 -11.95 6.87
C ASP A 48 7.33 -10.58 6.53
N ILE A 49 6.91 -10.40 5.29
CA ILE A 49 6.22 -9.19 4.81
C ILE A 49 4.74 -9.25 5.19
N GLY A 50 4.08 -10.37 4.86
CA GLY A 50 2.64 -10.51 5.06
C GLY A 50 2.21 -10.50 6.53
N MET A 51 2.99 -11.08 7.44
CA MET A 51 2.73 -11.04 8.88
C MET A 51 2.78 -9.62 9.46
N SER A 52 3.49 -8.71 8.79
CA SER A 52 3.57 -7.30 9.17
C SER A 52 2.38 -6.47 8.67
N HIS A 53 1.52 -7.04 7.83
CA HIS A 53 0.45 -6.29 7.16
C HIS A 53 -0.81 -6.18 8.04
N LEU A 54 -1.07 -4.97 8.54
CA LEU A 54 -2.20 -4.70 9.45
C LEU A 54 -3.57 -5.06 8.85
N GLY A 55 -3.79 -4.78 7.55
CA GLY A 55 -5.08 -5.07 6.90
C GLY A 55 -5.45 -6.56 6.94
N ILE A 56 -4.47 -7.45 6.76
CA ILE A 56 -4.70 -8.89 6.92
C ILE A 56 -5.05 -9.23 8.37
N GLN A 57 -4.37 -8.66 9.35
CA GLN A 57 -4.65 -8.92 10.77
C GLN A 57 -6.07 -8.47 11.15
N ILE A 58 -6.52 -7.32 10.63
CA ILE A 58 -7.89 -6.82 10.85
C ILE A 58 -8.92 -7.77 10.23
N LEU A 59 -8.76 -8.16 8.97
CA LEU A 59 -9.70 -9.04 8.29
C LEU A 59 -9.68 -10.47 8.87
N TYR A 60 -8.51 -10.98 9.21
CA TYR A 60 -8.37 -12.27 9.89
C TYR A 60 -9.10 -12.31 11.23
N ASP A 61 -8.95 -11.28 12.05
CA ASP A 61 -9.66 -11.13 13.32
C ASP A 61 -11.18 -11.00 13.10
N MET A 62 -11.59 -10.18 12.12
CA MET A 62 -12.99 -9.97 11.76
C MET A 62 -13.68 -11.28 11.34
N PHE A 63 -13.13 -11.98 10.37
CA PHE A 63 -13.71 -13.21 9.87
C PHE A 63 -13.77 -14.30 10.94
N ASN A 64 -12.74 -14.40 11.77
CA ASN A 64 -12.68 -15.41 12.82
C ASN A 64 -13.59 -15.11 14.01
N LYS A 65 -14.11 -13.88 14.16
CA LYS A 65 -15.18 -13.55 15.10
C LYS A 65 -16.57 -14.07 14.64
N TYR A 66 -16.76 -14.36 13.35
CA TYR A 66 -17.96 -15.03 12.89
C TYR A 66 -17.90 -16.52 13.22
N GLU A 67 -18.97 -17.06 13.84
CA GLU A 67 -19.01 -18.48 14.23
C GLU A 67 -18.99 -19.41 13.01
N ASP A 68 -19.65 -19.02 11.95
CA ASP A 68 -19.84 -19.76 10.71
C ASP A 68 -18.73 -19.61 9.66
N VAL A 69 -17.63 -18.89 9.99
CA VAL A 69 -16.51 -18.63 9.08
C VAL A 69 -15.20 -19.02 9.72
N TYR A 70 -14.34 -19.69 8.97
CA TYR A 70 -12.95 -19.94 9.36
C TYR A 70 -12.01 -19.27 8.36
N CYS A 71 -11.29 -18.25 8.83
CA CYS A 71 -10.28 -17.55 8.04
C CYS A 71 -8.88 -18.08 8.38
N GLU A 72 -8.13 -18.46 7.36
CA GLU A 72 -6.80 -19.02 7.47
C GLU A 72 -5.82 -18.25 6.57
N ARG A 73 -4.54 -18.17 6.97
CA ARG A 73 -3.53 -17.36 6.26
C ARG A 73 -2.76 -18.17 5.24
N VAL A 74 -2.45 -17.52 4.12
CA VAL A 74 -1.64 -18.06 3.04
C VAL A 74 -0.58 -17.04 2.63
N TYR A 75 0.62 -17.50 2.33
CA TYR A 75 1.72 -16.65 1.81
C TYR A 75 2.35 -17.31 0.60
N SER A 76 2.93 -16.52 -0.30
CA SER A 76 3.74 -17.05 -1.40
C SER A 76 4.97 -17.76 -0.85
N PRO A 77 5.24 -19.01 -1.27
CA PRO A 77 6.44 -19.72 -0.85
C PRO A 77 7.67 -19.14 -1.55
N TRP A 78 8.77 -18.99 -0.81
CA TRP A 78 10.03 -18.55 -1.41
C TRP A 78 10.52 -19.53 -2.48
N THR A 79 11.42 -19.09 -3.33
CA THR A 79 11.85 -19.80 -4.54
C THR A 79 12.39 -21.22 -4.31
N ASP A 80 12.99 -21.48 -3.15
CA ASP A 80 13.49 -22.82 -2.79
C ASP A 80 12.35 -23.81 -2.52
N LEU A 81 11.32 -23.38 -1.77
CA LEU A 81 10.13 -24.19 -1.53
C LEU A 81 9.25 -24.29 -2.78
N ASP A 82 9.08 -23.20 -3.54
CA ASP A 82 8.33 -23.21 -4.81
C ASP A 82 8.83 -24.32 -5.73
N LYS A 83 10.15 -24.40 -5.93
CA LYS A 83 10.78 -25.46 -6.74
C LYS A 83 10.43 -26.87 -6.23
N ILE A 84 10.55 -27.10 -4.93
CA ILE A 84 10.23 -28.40 -4.31
C ILE A 84 8.75 -28.74 -4.46
N MET A 85 7.86 -27.77 -4.26
CA MET A 85 6.41 -27.95 -4.41
C MET A 85 6.05 -28.38 -5.83
N ARG A 86 6.64 -27.74 -6.85
CA ARG A 86 6.45 -28.12 -8.26
C ARG A 86 6.98 -29.51 -8.57
N GLU A 87 8.21 -29.82 -8.15
CA GLU A 87 8.84 -31.11 -8.40
C GLU A 87 8.11 -32.28 -7.71
N LYS A 88 7.60 -32.06 -6.51
CA LYS A 88 6.94 -33.09 -5.69
C LYS A 88 5.41 -33.04 -5.75
N HIS A 89 4.83 -32.15 -6.54
CA HIS A 89 3.38 -31.92 -6.66
C HIS A 89 2.70 -31.68 -5.30
N ILE A 90 3.33 -30.87 -4.43
CA ILE A 90 2.77 -30.45 -3.16
C ILE A 90 1.93 -29.20 -3.39
N PRO A 91 0.61 -29.21 -3.09
CA PRO A 91 -0.22 -28.02 -3.28
C PRO A 91 0.09 -26.94 -2.25
N LEU A 92 -0.15 -25.68 -2.58
CA LEU A 92 -0.11 -24.59 -1.62
C LEU A 92 -1.18 -24.77 -0.55
N PHE A 93 -0.85 -24.46 0.69
CA PHE A 93 -1.67 -24.76 1.86
C PHE A 93 -1.77 -23.56 2.80
N ALA A 94 -2.84 -23.54 3.60
CA ALA A 94 -3.05 -22.55 4.64
C ALA A 94 -2.25 -22.88 5.91
N LEU A 95 -1.89 -21.85 6.69
CA LEU A 95 -1.03 -22.05 7.89
C LEU A 95 -1.78 -22.66 9.08
N GLU A 96 -3.05 -22.37 9.25
CA GLU A 96 -3.82 -22.80 10.41
C GLU A 96 -4.14 -24.29 10.39
N SER A 97 -4.81 -24.76 9.34
CA SER A 97 -5.18 -26.18 9.16
C SER A 97 -4.07 -27.02 8.52
N GLN A 98 -3.25 -26.42 7.68
CA GLN A 98 -2.32 -27.07 6.76
C GLN A 98 -3.03 -27.78 5.59
N ASP A 99 -4.28 -27.42 5.33
CA ASP A 99 -5.04 -27.97 4.22
C ASP A 99 -4.72 -27.21 2.90
N PRO A 100 -4.85 -27.89 1.73
CA PRO A 100 -4.67 -27.27 0.44
C PRO A 100 -5.62 -26.09 0.21
N VAL A 101 -5.12 -24.99 -0.37
CA VAL A 101 -5.92 -23.78 -0.65
C VAL A 101 -7.11 -24.09 -1.56
N LYS A 102 -7.00 -25.06 -2.45
CA LYS A 102 -8.10 -25.47 -3.33
C LYS A 102 -9.34 -25.98 -2.60
N GLU A 103 -9.22 -26.41 -1.34
CA GLU A 103 -10.33 -26.92 -0.53
C GLU A 103 -11.15 -25.80 0.15
N PHE A 104 -10.79 -24.53 -0.06
CA PHE A 104 -11.46 -23.38 0.52
C PHE A 104 -12.60 -22.87 -0.38
N ASP A 105 -13.55 -22.15 0.22
CA ASP A 105 -14.64 -21.49 -0.51
C ASP A 105 -14.17 -20.19 -1.18
N PHE A 106 -13.29 -19.45 -0.50
CA PHE A 106 -12.70 -18.21 -0.98
C PHE A 106 -11.18 -18.21 -0.88
N LEU A 107 -10.54 -17.64 -1.89
CA LEU A 107 -9.15 -17.19 -1.85
C LEU A 107 -9.14 -15.67 -1.97
N GLY A 108 -8.98 -14.96 -0.85
CA GLY A 108 -8.84 -13.51 -0.81
C GLY A 108 -7.37 -13.10 -0.92
N ILE A 109 -7.02 -12.34 -1.95
CA ILE A 109 -5.65 -11.89 -2.21
C ILE A 109 -5.55 -10.39 -1.96
N THR A 110 -4.64 -9.97 -1.08
CA THR A 110 -4.41 -8.55 -0.83
C THR A 110 -3.47 -7.97 -1.87
N LEU A 111 -3.89 -6.86 -2.49
CA LEU A 111 -3.22 -6.20 -3.61
C LEU A 111 -2.57 -4.91 -3.11
N GLN A 112 -1.35 -5.00 -2.58
CA GLN A 112 -0.67 -3.87 -1.93
C GLN A 112 0.31 -3.14 -2.85
N TYR A 113 0.89 -3.86 -3.81
CA TYR A 113 1.91 -3.33 -4.71
C TYR A 113 1.87 -4.09 -6.04
N GLU A 114 1.92 -3.37 -7.15
CA GLU A 114 1.75 -3.92 -8.49
C GLU A 114 2.86 -4.91 -8.87
N MET A 115 4.07 -4.73 -8.32
CA MET A 115 5.20 -5.63 -8.58
C MET A 115 5.06 -7.04 -7.96
N CYS A 116 3.93 -7.31 -7.27
CA CYS A 116 3.60 -8.65 -6.76
C CYS A 116 2.63 -9.42 -7.68
N TYR A 117 2.30 -8.91 -8.87
CA TYR A 117 1.29 -9.54 -9.74
C TYR A 117 1.70 -10.92 -10.25
N THR A 118 2.97 -11.17 -10.54
CA THR A 118 3.48 -12.50 -10.88
C THR A 118 3.37 -13.50 -9.72
N ASN A 119 3.52 -13.03 -8.47
CA ASN A 119 3.33 -13.88 -7.29
C ASN A 119 1.88 -14.34 -7.13
N ILE A 120 0.89 -13.57 -7.63
CA ILE A 120 -0.52 -13.99 -7.65
C ILE A 120 -0.69 -15.23 -8.54
N LEU A 121 -0.05 -15.24 -9.71
CA LEU A 121 -0.09 -16.39 -10.61
C LEU A 121 0.59 -17.62 -9.99
N GLN A 122 1.70 -17.43 -9.27
CA GLN A 122 2.34 -18.48 -8.48
C GLN A 122 1.37 -19.09 -7.45
N VAL A 123 0.66 -18.24 -6.70
CA VAL A 123 -0.32 -18.68 -5.69
C VAL A 123 -1.43 -19.51 -6.33
N LEU A 124 -1.99 -19.04 -7.45
CA LEU A 124 -3.05 -19.75 -8.17
C LEU A 124 -2.55 -21.11 -8.70
N GLU A 125 -1.41 -21.12 -9.38
CA GLU A 125 -0.86 -22.33 -9.99
C GLU A 125 -0.48 -23.38 -8.94
N LEU A 126 0.24 -23.01 -7.88
CA LEU A 126 0.60 -23.91 -6.79
C LEU A 126 -0.62 -24.40 -5.99
N SER A 127 -1.70 -23.66 -5.98
CA SER A 127 -2.97 -24.09 -5.39
C SER A 127 -3.76 -25.04 -6.30
N GLY A 128 -3.35 -25.24 -7.56
CA GLY A 128 -4.10 -26.00 -8.55
C GLY A 128 -5.41 -25.32 -8.96
N ILE A 129 -5.47 -23.99 -8.88
CA ILE A 129 -6.60 -23.15 -9.29
C ILE A 129 -6.31 -22.63 -10.70
N PRO A 130 -7.23 -22.74 -11.68
CA PRO A 130 -7.04 -22.17 -13.00
C PRO A 130 -6.67 -20.69 -12.95
N LEU A 131 -5.66 -20.25 -13.73
CA LEU A 131 -5.22 -18.87 -13.74
C LEU A 131 -6.35 -17.93 -14.15
N HIS A 132 -7.03 -18.24 -15.25
CA HIS A 132 -8.15 -17.45 -15.76
C HIS A 132 -9.45 -17.75 -15.01
N ALA A 133 -10.17 -16.71 -14.63
CA ALA A 133 -11.44 -16.83 -13.91
C ALA A 133 -12.52 -17.56 -14.74
N GLU A 134 -12.49 -17.45 -16.07
CA GLU A 134 -13.43 -18.10 -16.98
C GLU A 134 -13.33 -19.63 -16.99
N ASP A 135 -12.16 -20.18 -16.64
CA ASP A 135 -11.92 -21.63 -16.60
C ASP A 135 -12.33 -22.27 -15.26
N ARG A 136 -12.76 -21.47 -14.27
CA ARG A 136 -13.11 -21.95 -12.92
C ARG A 136 -14.53 -22.46 -12.83
N THR A 137 -14.69 -23.48 -12.02
CA THR A 137 -15.98 -24.11 -11.69
C THR A 137 -16.32 -23.94 -10.21
N TRP A 138 -17.45 -24.54 -9.74
CA TRP A 138 -17.76 -24.59 -8.31
C TRP A 138 -16.79 -25.44 -7.47
N ASP A 139 -15.92 -26.24 -8.09
CA ASP A 139 -14.88 -27.01 -7.41
C ASP A 139 -13.63 -26.15 -7.10
N ASP A 140 -13.62 -24.91 -7.58
CA ASP A 140 -12.56 -23.95 -7.36
C ASP A 140 -13.03 -22.85 -6.39
N PRO A 141 -12.14 -22.34 -5.52
CA PRO A 141 -12.45 -21.17 -4.68
C PRO A 141 -12.89 -19.96 -5.51
N ILE A 142 -13.69 -19.09 -4.90
CA ILE A 142 -13.90 -17.74 -5.42
C ILE A 142 -12.65 -16.92 -5.16
N VAL A 143 -11.99 -16.46 -6.21
CA VAL A 143 -10.78 -15.62 -6.09
C VAL A 143 -11.18 -14.15 -6.05
N ILE A 144 -10.94 -13.50 -4.90
CA ILE A 144 -11.29 -12.10 -4.66
C ILE A 144 -10.06 -11.27 -4.34
N GLY A 145 -9.88 -10.15 -5.04
CA GLY A 145 -8.81 -9.18 -4.80
C GLY A 145 -9.28 -8.00 -3.95
N GLY A 146 -8.41 -7.45 -3.12
CA GLY A 146 -8.68 -6.23 -2.35
C GLY A 146 -7.41 -5.49 -1.96
N GLY A 147 -7.52 -4.22 -1.62
CA GLY A 147 -6.36 -3.38 -1.27
C GLY A 147 -6.16 -2.20 -2.23
N PRO A 148 -5.08 -1.40 -2.07
CA PRO A 148 -4.91 -0.17 -2.85
C PRO A 148 -4.78 -0.39 -4.36
N CYS A 149 -4.19 -1.51 -4.83
CA CYS A 149 -4.10 -1.77 -6.27
C CYS A 149 -5.46 -2.18 -6.88
N SER A 150 -6.46 -2.57 -6.09
CA SER A 150 -7.82 -2.82 -6.60
C SER A 150 -8.53 -1.57 -7.10
N TYR A 151 -7.96 -0.39 -6.90
CA TYR A 151 -8.44 0.86 -7.51
C TYR A 151 -8.04 1.01 -8.99
N ASN A 152 -7.20 0.15 -9.52
CA ASN A 152 -7.09 -0.17 -10.96
C ASN A 152 -6.88 -1.68 -11.10
N PRO A 153 -7.94 -2.49 -11.08
CA PRO A 153 -7.83 -3.95 -11.12
C PRO A 153 -7.63 -4.48 -12.55
N GLU A 154 -7.78 -3.64 -13.58
CA GLU A 154 -7.85 -4.07 -14.97
C GLU A 154 -6.62 -4.85 -15.47
N PRO A 155 -5.36 -4.52 -15.09
CA PRO A 155 -4.20 -5.31 -15.51
C PRO A 155 -4.22 -6.79 -15.08
N ILE A 156 -5.00 -7.12 -14.04
CA ILE A 156 -5.10 -8.48 -13.49
C ILE A 156 -6.55 -8.99 -13.46
N ALA A 157 -7.47 -8.28 -14.11
CA ALA A 157 -8.91 -8.56 -14.04
C ALA A 157 -9.27 -9.99 -14.49
N VAL A 158 -8.59 -10.55 -15.48
CA VAL A 158 -8.85 -11.89 -16.02
C VAL A 158 -8.51 -13.02 -15.04
N PHE A 159 -7.65 -12.75 -14.04
CA PHE A 159 -7.22 -13.72 -13.03
C PHE A 159 -8.12 -13.77 -11.80
N PHE A 160 -9.08 -12.86 -11.68
CA PHE A 160 -9.95 -12.73 -10.52
C PHE A 160 -11.43 -12.90 -10.88
N ASP A 161 -12.17 -13.58 -9.99
CA ASP A 161 -13.63 -13.65 -10.10
C ASP A 161 -14.26 -12.30 -9.73
N MET A 162 -13.71 -11.63 -8.73
CA MET A 162 -14.18 -10.32 -8.27
C MET A 162 -13.10 -9.53 -7.52
N PHE A 163 -13.37 -8.23 -7.33
CA PHE A 163 -12.57 -7.35 -6.48
C PHE A 163 -13.46 -6.66 -5.47
N TYR A 164 -12.91 -6.43 -4.28
CA TYR A 164 -13.50 -5.61 -3.24
C TYR A 164 -12.88 -4.21 -3.28
N ILE A 165 -13.69 -3.20 -3.46
CA ILE A 165 -13.26 -1.79 -3.54
C ILE A 165 -13.56 -1.09 -2.22
N GLY A 166 -12.52 -0.73 -1.49
CA GLY A 166 -12.62 -0.01 -0.21
C GLY A 166 -12.21 -0.83 1.01
N GLU A 167 -12.85 -0.54 2.14
CA GLU A 167 -12.53 -1.13 3.44
C GLU A 167 -13.38 -2.37 3.68
N GLY A 168 -12.72 -3.51 3.85
CA GLY A 168 -13.34 -4.85 3.86
C GLY A 168 -14.34 -5.07 4.99
N GLU A 169 -14.24 -4.31 6.07
CA GLU A 169 -15.10 -4.46 7.24
C GLU A 169 -16.60 -4.19 6.95
N VAL A 170 -16.91 -3.55 5.83
CA VAL A 170 -18.27 -3.07 5.55
C VAL A 170 -19.17 -4.14 4.92
N SER A 171 -18.75 -4.75 3.81
CA SER A 171 -19.64 -5.57 2.96
C SER A 171 -19.32 -7.06 2.92
N TYR A 172 -18.20 -7.52 3.49
CA TYR A 172 -17.85 -8.94 3.42
C TYR A 172 -18.90 -9.86 4.05
N ARG A 173 -19.51 -9.48 5.19
CA ARG A 173 -20.56 -10.31 5.79
C ARG A 173 -21.70 -10.56 4.81
N LYS A 174 -22.16 -9.53 4.10
CA LYS A 174 -23.20 -9.65 3.08
C LYS A 174 -22.78 -10.57 1.93
N LEU A 175 -21.51 -10.47 1.47
CA LEU A 175 -20.99 -11.34 0.43
C LEU A 175 -21.01 -12.81 0.85
N LEU A 176 -20.58 -13.12 2.07
CA LEU A 176 -20.57 -14.49 2.59
C LEU A 176 -21.99 -15.05 2.76
N ASP A 177 -22.94 -14.22 3.17
CA ASP A 177 -24.34 -14.64 3.29
C ASP A 177 -24.97 -14.93 1.91
N VAL A 178 -24.69 -14.09 0.91
CA VAL A 178 -25.11 -14.34 -0.49
C VAL A 178 -24.48 -15.61 -1.05
N TYR A 179 -23.20 -15.87 -0.72
CA TYR A 179 -22.51 -17.11 -1.12
C TYR A 179 -23.20 -18.35 -0.53
N LYS A 180 -23.46 -18.36 0.79
CA LYS A 180 -24.12 -19.48 1.48
C LYS A 180 -25.52 -19.73 0.91
N GLU A 181 -26.27 -18.65 0.65
CA GLU A 181 -27.60 -18.76 0.06
C GLU A 181 -27.54 -19.36 -1.36
N SER A 182 -26.61 -18.90 -2.19
CA SER A 182 -26.42 -19.40 -3.55
C SER A 182 -26.03 -20.89 -3.55
N ARG A 183 -25.13 -21.31 -2.67
CA ARG A 183 -24.76 -22.72 -2.51
C ARG A 183 -25.97 -23.57 -2.08
N LYS A 184 -26.76 -23.10 -1.13
CA LYS A 184 -27.97 -23.80 -0.65
C LYS A 184 -29.05 -23.90 -1.73
N ASN A 185 -29.21 -22.88 -2.56
CA ASN A 185 -30.21 -22.86 -3.63
C ASN A 185 -29.80 -23.66 -4.86
N GLY A 186 -28.53 -24.08 -4.96
CA GLY A 186 -27.98 -24.75 -6.13
C GLY A 186 -27.76 -23.81 -7.32
N ASP A 187 -27.54 -22.52 -7.06
CA ASP A 187 -27.20 -21.54 -8.11
C ASP A 187 -25.91 -21.95 -8.84
N SER A 188 -25.80 -21.61 -10.10
CA SER A 188 -24.55 -21.70 -10.84
C SER A 188 -23.53 -20.66 -10.32
N ARG A 189 -22.22 -20.88 -10.56
CA ARG A 189 -21.18 -19.89 -10.24
C ARG A 189 -21.47 -18.54 -10.87
N GLN A 190 -21.97 -18.51 -12.10
CA GLN A 190 -22.32 -17.27 -12.81
C GLN A 190 -23.50 -16.52 -12.16
N GLU A 191 -24.50 -17.24 -11.66
CA GLU A 191 -25.63 -16.65 -10.93
C GLU A 191 -25.17 -16.05 -9.61
N PHE A 192 -24.29 -16.74 -8.88
CA PHE A 192 -23.66 -16.17 -7.68
C PHE A 192 -22.88 -14.90 -7.99
N LEU A 193 -22.02 -14.90 -9.03
CA LEU A 193 -21.23 -13.73 -9.42
C LEU A 193 -22.13 -12.54 -9.78
N ARG A 194 -23.27 -12.80 -10.47
CA ARG A 194 -24.24 -11.74 -10.77
C ARG A 194 -24.89 -11.17 -9.51
N LYS A 195 -25.25 -12.01 -8.53
CA LYS A 195 -25.77 -11.57 -7.24
C LYS A 195 -24.74 -10.77 -6.45
N ALA A 196 -23.50 -11.24 -6.45
CA ALA A 196 -22.37 -10.57 -5.79
C ALA A 196 -22.11 -9.17 -6.36
N ALA A 197 -22.20 -8.98 -7.70
CA ALA A 197 -22.02 -7.68 -8.35
C ALA A 197 -23.06 -6.63 -7.90
N GLY A 198 -24.19 -7.04 -7.36
CA GLY A 198 -25.18 -6.15 -6.75
C GLY A 198 -24.84 -5.70 -5.32
N ILE A 199 -23.75 -6.20 -4.73
CA ILE A 199 -23.28 -5.80 -3.40
C ILE A 199 -22.38 -4.56 -3.53
N PRO A 200 -22.64 -3.48 -2.75
CA PRO A 200 -21.78 -2.30 -2.79
C PRO A 200 -20.29 -2.65 -2.56
N GLY A 201 -19.41 -2.12 -3.40
CA GLY A 201 -17.99 -2.36 -3.36
C GLY A 201 -17.49 -3.60 -4.10
N ILE A 202 -18.38 -4.44 -4.63
CA ILE A 202 -17.95 -5.63 -5.39
C ILE A 202 -17.92 -5.31 -6.89
N TYR A 203 -16.75 -5.50 -7.48
CA TYR A 203 -16.53 -5.46 -8.93
C TYR A 203 -16.30 -6.88 -9.47
N VAL A 204 -17.10 -7.31 -10.44
CA VAL A 204 -17.00 -8.61 -11.11
C VAL A 204 -16.58 -8.39 -12.58
N PRO A 205 -15.30 -8.57 -12.95
CA PRO A 205 -14.79 -8.19 -14.28
C PRO A 205 -15.52 -8.83 -15.45
N SER A 206 -15.95 -10.09 -15.31
CA SER A 206 -16.68 -10.83 -16.37
C SER A 206 -18.06 -10.25 -16.71
N LEU A 207 -18.58 -9.35 -15.89
CA LEU A 207 -19.88 -8.68 -16.11
C LEU A 207 -19.73 -7.28 -16.72
N TYR A 208 -18.53 -6.91 -17.22
CA TYR A 208 -18.27 -5.64 -17.89
C TYR A 208 -17.57 -5.85 -19.22
N GLU A 209 -18.03 -5.13 -20.22
CA GLU A 209 -17.40 -5.06 -21.54
C GLU A 209 -16.60 -3.77 -21.68
N VAL A 210 -15.36 -3.91 -22.17
CA VAL A 210 -14.48 -2.78 -22.48
C VAL A 210 -14.28 -2.74 -23.99
N THR A 211 -14.61 -1.60 -24.62
CA THR A 211 -14.36 -1.38 -26.05
C THR A 211 -13.30 -0.31 -26.24
N TYR A 212 -12.56 -0.40 -27.33
CA TYR A 212 -11.42 0.47 -27.60
C TYR A 212 -11.60 1.28 -28.90
N GLU A 213 -10.98 2.44 -28.95
CA GLU A 213 -10.78 3.22 -30.16
C GLU A 213 -9.62 2.63 -30.99
N GLU A 214 -9.44 3.11 -32.23
CA GLU A 214 -8.36 2.66 -33.13
C GLU A 214 -6.96 2.95 -32.57
N ASP A 215 -6.82 4.01 -31.76
CA ASP A 215 -5.56 4.40 -31.12
C ASP A 215 -5.27 3.61 -29.83
N GLY A 216 -6.14 2.68 -29.46
CA GLY A 216 -6.01 1.84 -28.28
C GLY A 216 -6.58 2.43 -26.99
N THR A 217 -7.08 3.68 -26.99
CA THR A 217 -7.77 4.27 -25.83
C THR A 217 -9.14 3.63 -25.61
N ILE A 218 -9.66 3.69 -24.38
CA ILE A 218 -10.97 3.12 -24.06
C ILE A 218 -12.07 3.99 -24.65
N ARG A 219 -12.97 3.37 -25.45
CA ARG A 219 -14.20 3.99 -25.95
C ARG A 219 -15.33 3.90 -24.96
N SER A 220 -15.51 2.72 -24.35
CA SER A 220 -16.56 2.50 -23.35
C SER A 220 -16.17 1.41 -22.36
N PHE A 221 -16.72 1.52 -21.16
CA PHE A 221 -16.60 0.55 -20.08
C PHE A 221 -18.00 0.38 -19.46
N LEU A 222 -18.71 -0.67 -19.83
CA LEU A 222 -20.15 -0.80 -19.53
C LEU A 222 -20.49 -2.19 -18.94
N PRO A 223 -21.47 -2.26 -18.01
CA PRO A 223 -21.96 -3.54 -17.53
C PRO A 223 -22.74 -4.27 -18.63
N THR A 224 -22.62 -5.61 -18.64
CA THR A 224 -23.24 -6.50 -19.64
C THR A 224 -24.54 -7.15 -19.17
N ALA A 225 -24.92 -6.99 -17.89
CA ALA A 225 -26.10 -7.62 -17.32
C ALA A 225 -26.95 -6.65 -16.49
N PRO A 226 -28.29 -6.82 -16.48
CA PRO A 226 -29.16 -6.02 -15.62
C PRO A 226 -28.82 -6.16 -14.14
N GLY A 227 -28.88 -5.04 -13.41
CA GLY A 227 -28.60 -5.00 -11.97
C GLY A 227 -27.11 -4.87 -11.61
N VAL A 228 -26.21 -4.95 -12.58
CA VAL A 228 -24.79 -4.65 -12.40
C VAL A 228 -24.60 -3.13 -12.47
N PRO A 229 -23.95 -2.48 -11.49
CA PRO A 229 -23.81 -1.03 -11.45
C PRO A 229 -22.84 -0.52 -12.52
N GLU A 230 -23.12 0.63 -13.14
CA GLU A 230 -22.15 1.29 -14.04
C GLU A 230 -20.90 1.76 -13.30
N LYS A 231 -21.05 2.13 -12.02
CA LYS A 231 -19.93 2.55 -11.15
C LYS A 231 -19.96 1.74 -9.86
N VAL A 232 -18.80 1.24 -9.50
CA VAL A 232 -18.59 0.52 -8.24
C VAL A 232 -18.15 1.53 -7.17
N GLU A 233 -19.03 1.79 -6.19
CA GLU A 233 -18.73 2.72 -5.10
C GLU A 233 -17.86 2.05 -4.04
N LYS A 234 -16.75 2.72 -3.66
CA LYS A 234 -15.89 2.23 -2.57
C LYS A 234 -16.65 2.20 -1.24
N GLN A 235 -16.34 1.21 -0.44
CA GLN A 235 -16.89 1.05 0.90
C GLN A 235 -15.97 1.63 1.97
N LEU A 236 -16.55 2.26 2.99
CA LEU A 236 -15.82 2.98 4.04
C LEU A 236 -16.39 2.69 5.43
N VAL A 237 -15.53 2.45 6.38
CA VAL A 237 -15.84 2.47 7.81
C VAL A 237 -15.88 3.94 8.26
N MET A 238 -17.05 4.47 8.60
CA MET A 238 -17.17 5.86 9.03
C MET A 238 -16.86 6.03 10.52
N GLU A 239 -17.28 5.10 11.37
CA GLU A 239 -17.03 5.11 12.81
C GLU A 239 -15.82 4.25 13.17
N MET A 240 -14.64 4.86 13.12
CA MET A 240 -13.37 4.16 13.33
C MET A 240 -13.21 3.56 14.72
N THR A 241 -13.84 4.14 15.74
CA THR A 241 -13.72 3.66 17.12
C THR A 241 -14.44 2.33 17.33
N GLU A 242 -15.57 2.14 16.65
CA GLU A 242 -16.39 0.91 16.73
C GLU A 242 -15.95 -0.14 15.70
N SER A 243 -15.03 0.19 14.82
CA SER A 243 -14.55 -0.74 13.80
C SER A 243 -13.81 -1.93 14.41
N VAL A 244 -13.92 -3.07 13.74
CA VAL A 244 -13.17 -4.27 14.13
C VAL A 244 -11.68 -3.98 14.15
N TYR A 245 -11.03 -4.36 15.25
CA TYR A 245 -9.59 -4.25 15.39
C TYR A 245 -9.04 -5.41 16.24
N PRO A 246 -7.87 -5.98 15.91
CA PRO A 246 -7.34 -7.13 16.65
C PRO A 246 -6.85 -6.70 18.04
N GLU A 247 -7.50 -7.19 19.09
CA GLU A 247 -7.03 -7.02 20.48
C GLU A 247 -5.91 -8.01 20.85
N LYS A 248 -5.81 -9.12 20.11
CA LYS A 248 -4.83 -10.18 20.25
C LYS A 248 -4.16 -10.46 18.90
N PRO A 249 -3.31 -9.54 18.41
CA PRO A 249 -2.65 -9.76 17.13
C PRO A 249 -1.76 -11.00 17.17
N LEU A 250 -1.57 -11.58 15.99
CA LEU A 250 -0.69 -12.74 15.80
C LEU A 250 0.76 -12.37 16.14
N VAL A 251 1.46 -13.28 16.81
CA VAL A 251 2.88 -13.10 17.14
C VAL A 251 3.72 -14.06 16.30
N PRO A 252 4.53 -13.56 15.35
CA PRO A 252 5.32 -14.42 14.48
C PRO A 252 6.41 -15.19 15.24
N PHE A 253 6.76 -16.38 14.78
CA PHE A 253 7.88 -17.16 15.32
C PHE A 253 9.26 -16.67 14.87
N ILE A 254 9.31 -15.98 13.75
CA ILE A 254 10.52 -15.37 13.22
C ILE A 254 10.31 -13.87 13.14
N LYS A 255 11.41 -13.11 13.11
CA LYS A 255 11.36 -11.66 13.01
C LYS A 255 10.67 -11.23 11.73
N ALA A 256 9.48 -10.65 11.84
CA ALA A 256 8.78 -10.00 10.74
C ALA A 256 9.36 -8.61 10.47
N THR A 257 9.02 -8.03 9.32
CA THR A 257 9.49 -6.69 8.93
C THR A 257 9.04 -5.63 9.94
N GLN A 258 7.83 -5.76 10.48
CA GLN A 258 7.30 -4.92 11.56
C GLN A 258 6.89 -5.81 12.75
N ASP A 259 7.86 -6.16 13.59
CA ASP A 259 7.68 -7.02 14.78
C ASP A 259 7.33 -6.15 15.99
N ARG A 260 6.08 -5.64 16.02
CA ARG A 260 5.59 -4.70 17.03
C ARG A 260 4.07 -4.60 17.05
N VAL A 261 3.53 -4.05 18.13
CA VAL A 261 2.12 -3.61 18.16
C VAL A 261 1.94 -2.40 17.28
N VAL A 262 0.93 -2.42 16.42
CA VAL A 262 0.56 -1.28 15.56
C VAL A 262 -0.80 -0.76 15.98
N LEU A 263 -0.90 0.53 16.31
CA LEU A 263 -2.16 1.24 16.55
C LEU A 263 -2.50 2.10 15.34
N GLU A 264 -3.55 1.74 14.63
CA GLU A 264 -4.12 2.57 13.57
C GLU A 264 -4.92 3.72 14.21
N ILE A 265 -4.36 4.93 14.19
CA ILE A 265 -4.94 6.10 14.86
C ILE A 265 -5.96 6.83 14.00
N MET A 266 -5.80 6.78 12.67
CA MET A 266 -6.72 7.37 11.71
C MET A 266 -6.54 6.77 10.31
N ARG A 267 -7.57 6.86 9.48
CA ARG A 267 -7.55 6.59 8.04
C ARG A 267 -7.77 7.86 7.23
N GLY A 268 -7.15 7.91 6.05
CA GLY A 268 -7.16 9.09 5.19
C GLY A 268 -6.09 10.13 5.57
N CYS A 269 -6.06 11.24 4.82
CA CYS A 269 -5.11 12.33 5.02
C CYS A 269 -5.77 13.67 4.71
N ILE A 270 -5.57 14.69 5.58
CA ILE A 270 -6.12 16.04 5.37
C ILE A 270 -5.39 16.79 4.24
N ARG A 271 -4.20 16.33 3.86
CA ARG A 271 -3.34 16.99 2.89
C ARG A 271 -3.82 16.77 1.47
N GLY A 272 -3.37 17.63 0.57
CA GLY A 272 -3.79 17.61 -0.83
C GLY A 272 -2.63 17.35 -1.79
N CYS A 273 -1.62 16.55 -1.40
CA CYS A 273 -0.49 16.22 -2.28
C CYS A 273 -0.98 15.61 -3.59
N ARG A 274 -0.66 16.25 -4.73
CA ARG A 274 -1.22 15.95 -6.04
C ARG A 274 -0.72 14.65 -6.67
N PHE A 275 0.37 14.11 -6.18
CA PHE A 275 0.92 12.82 -6.60
C PHE A 275 0.40 11.63 -5.78
N CYS A 276 -0.18 11.87 -4.60
CA CYS A 276 -0.41 10.83 -3.60
C CYS A 276 -1.76 10.14 -3.79
N GLN A 277 -1.75 8.91 -4.27
CA GLN A 277 -2.94 8.09 -4.43
C GLN A 277 -3.63 7.82 -3.09
N ALA A 278 -2.87 7.41 -2.07
CA ALA A 278 -3.41 7.14 -0.74
C ALA A 278 -4.13 8.37 -0.14
N GLY A 279 -3.58 9.58 -0.36
CA GLY A 279 -4.21 10.84 0.04
C GLY A 279 -5.55 11.14 -0.66
N MET A 280 -5.89 10.43 -1.74
CA MET A 280 -7.15 10.57 -2.47
C MET A 280 -8.10 9.41 -2.21
N ILE A 281 -7.67 8.17 -2.37
CA ILE A 281 -8.55 7.00 -2.27
C ILE A 281 -9.02 6.72 -0.84
N TYR A 282 -8.28 7.11 0.20
CA TYR A 282 -8.66 6.91 1.60
C TYR A 282 -9.42 8.09 2.23
N ARG A 283 -9.79 9.12 1.46
CA ARG A 283 -10.70 10.19 1.92
C ARG A 283 -12.11 9.67 2.17
N PRO A 284 -12.84 10.27 3.15
CA PRO A 284 -12.50 11.33 4.07
C PRO A 284 -11.56 10.88 5.19
N VAL A 285 -10.98 11.83 5.94
CA VAL A 285 -10.18 11.54 7.15
C VAL A 285 -11.11 11.17 8.30
N ARG A 286 -10.82 10.06 8.96
CA ARG A 286 -11.57 9.53 10.11
C ARG A 286 -10.58 9.15 11.19
N GLU A 287 -10.78 9.68 12.40
CA GLU A 287 -9.90 9.50 13.55
C GLU A 287 -10.52 8.48 14.53
N LYS A 288 -9.69 7.68 15.17
CA LYS A 288 -10.09 6.79 16.25
C LYS A 288 -10.00 7.52 17.59
N ASN A 289 -10.94 7.27 18.48
CA ASN A 289 -10.98 7.89 19.81
C ASN A 289 -9.73 7.54 20.62
N VAL A 290 -9.14 8.54 21.32
CA VAL A 290 -7.89 8.37 22.07
C VAL A 290 -8.02 7.40 23.24
N GLU A 291 -9.15 7.42 23.97
CA GLU A 291 -9.37 6.50 25.08
C GLU A 291 -9.44 5.04 24.60
N HIS A 292 -10.12 4.81 23.48
CA HIS A 292 -10.15 3.48 22.86
C HIS A 292 -8.73 3.02 22.43
N LEU A 293 -7.90 3.91 21.89
CA LEU A 293 -6.51 3.59 21.54
C LEU A 293 -5.66 3.24 22.77
N LYS A 294 -5.88 3.93 23.90
CA LYS A 294 -5.22 3.61 25.17
C LYS A 294 -5.58 2.19 25.65
N GLU A 295 -6.86 1.82 25.57
CA GLU A 295 -7.33 0.48 25.92
C GLU A 295 -6.74 -0.60 24.99
N LEU A 296 -6.75 -0.35 23.67
CA LEU A 296 -6.16 -1.26 22.69
C LEU A 296 -4.68 -1.49 22.95
N ALA A 297 -3.92 -0.43 23.27
CA ALA A 297 -2.49 -0.54 23.60
C ALA A 297 -2.26 -1.53 24.74
N TYR A 298 -3.04 -1.45 25.83
CA TYR A 298 -2.95 -2.39 26.95
C TYR A 298 -3.26 -3.83 26.52
N LYS A 299 -4.37 -4.04 25.81
CA LYS A 299 -4.82 -5.37 25.40
C LYS A 299 -3.81 -6.03 24.47
N MET A 300 -3.33 -5.30 23.46
CA MET A 300 -2.40 -5.81 22.46
C MET A 300 -1.02 -6.10 23.07
N LEU A 301 -0.45 -5.20 23.86
CA LEU A 301 0.84 -5.45 24.53
C LEU A 301 0.75 -6.62 25.50
N LYS A 302 -0.34 -6.73 26.28
CA LYS A 302 -0.56 -7.84 27.21
C LYS A 302 -0.67 -9.20 26.50
N SER A 303 -1.30 -9.22 25.31
CA SER A 303 -1.55 -10.47 24.57
C SER A 303 -0.38 -10.93 23.71
N THR A 304 0.59 -10.05 23.42
CA THR A 304 1.71 -10.33 22.51
C THR A 304 3.07 -10.35 23.20
N GLY A 305 3.26 -9.52 24.23
CA GLY A 305 4.57 -9.33 24.85
C GLY A 305 5.57 -8.53 24.00
N HIS A 306 5.12 -7.81 22.94
CA HIS A 306 6.00 -6.97 22.15
C HIS A 306 6.64 -5.84 22.97
N GLU A 307 7.88 -5.49 22.62
CA GLU A 307 8.66 -4.41 23.25
C GLU A 307 8.59 -3.09 22.48
N GLU A 308 7.77 -3.02 21.42
CA GLU A 308 7.57 -1.81 20.62
C GLU A 308 6.10 -1.64 20.28
N ILE A 309 5.64 -0.38 20.35
CA ILE A 309 4.33 0.07 19.86
C ILE A 309 4.50 1.18 18.85
N SER A 310 3.82 1.09 17.72
CA SER A 310 3.89 2.05 16.62
C SER A 310 2.51 2.62 16.32
N LEU A 311 2.44 3.93 16.06
CA LEU A 311 1.23 4.59 15.59
C LEU A 311 1.19 4.53 14.06
N SER A 312 0.07 4.08 13.49
CA SER A 312 -0.10 3.96 12.04
C SER A 312 -1.13 4.95 11.51
N SER A 313 -0.71 5.73 10.51
CA SER A 313 -1.57 6.61 9.70
C SER A 313 -0.80 7.12 8.47
N LEU A 314 -1.50 7.80 7.55
CA LEU A 314 -0.86 8.50 6.42
C LEU A 314 -0.18 9.81 6.84
N SER A 315 -0.52 10.36 8.00
CA SER A 315 0.07 11.61 8.53
C SER A 315 -0.18 11.69 10.04
N SER A 316 0.67 11.02 10.83
CA SER A 316 0.47 10.91 12.29
C SER A 316 0.46 12.26 12.99
N SER A 317 1.23 13.23 12.48
CA SER A 317 1.26 14.60 13.00
C SER A 317 -0.08 15.35 12.88
N ASP A 318 -0.97 14.88 12.01
CA ASP A 318 -2.27 15.51 11.80
C ASP A 318 -3.39 14.89 12.67
N TYR A 319 -3.08 13.90 13.51
CA TYR A 319 -4.03 13.34 14.48
C TYR A 319 -4.22 14.32 15.67
N ARG A 320 -5.49 14.66 15.99
CA ARG A 320 -5.81 15.73 16.98
C ARG A 320 -5.29 15.44 18.38
N SER A 321 -5.35 14.20 18.84
CA SER A 321 -4.93 13.79 20.18
C SER A 321 -3.56 13.13 20.21
N LEU A 322 -2.65 13.47 19.27
CA LEU A 322 -1.34 12.84 19.18
C LEU A 322 -0.52 13.01 20.46
N GLU A 323 -0.41 14.23 20.98
CA GLU A 323 0.39 14.53 22.17
C GLU A 323 -0.13 13.79 23.40
N GLU A 324 -1.44 13.77 23.60
CA GLU A 324 -2.09 13.05 24.69
C GLU A 324 -1.80 11.55 24.61
N LEU A 325 -1.98 10.95 23.43
CA LEU A 325 -1.74 9.54 23.22
C LEU A 325 -0.27 9.16 23.45
N VAL A 326 0.66 9.94 22.89
CA VAL A 326 2.11 9.68 23.01
C VAL A 326 2.55 9.82 24.46
N THR A 327 2.10 10.85 25.17
CA THR A 327 2.40 11.05 26.59
C THR A 327 1.89 9.87 27.41
N PHE A 328 0.65 9.46 27.21
CA PHE A 328 0.10 8.28 27.89
C PHE A 328 0.91 6.99 27.64
N LEU A 329 1.27 6.73 26.38
CA LEU A 329 2.03 5.53 26.02
C LEU A 329 3.41 5.51 26.68
N ILE A 330 4.10 6.65 26.69
CA ILE A 330 5.41 6.78 27.32
C ILE A 330 5.30 6.63 28.84
N ASP A 331 4.44 7.39 29.49
CA ASP A 331 4.29 7.37 30.96
C ASP A 331 3.86 5.98 31.47
N THR A 332 3.05 5.26 30.68
CA THR A 332 2.52 3.97 31.07
C THR A 332 3.47 2.80 30.83
N PHE A 333 4.23 2.84 29.71
CA PHE A 333 4.94 1.65 29.23
C PHE A 333 6.47 1.80 29.20
N HIS A 334 7.04 3.01 29.25
CA HIS A 334 8.49 3.21 29.21
C HIS A 334 9.21 2.42 30.33
N GLY A 335 8.73 2.51 31.57
CA GLY A 335 9.28 1.76 32.70
C GLY A 335 9.11 0.24 32.61
N LYS A 336 8.39 -0.27 31.59
CA LYS A 336 8.15 -1.69 31.33
C LYS A 336 8.95 -2.21 30.13
N GLY A 337 9.87 -1.40 29.59
CA GLY A 337 10.72 -1.79 28.46
C GLY A 337 10.04 -1.72 27.08
N VAL A 338 8.91 -1.01 26.96
CA VAL A 338 8.20 -0.84 25.69
C VAL A 338 8.57 0.50 25.06
N ASN A 339 8.99 0.47 23.80
CA ASN A 339 9.37 1.62 23.00
C ASN A 339 8.19 2.15 22.20
N VAL A 340 8.08 3.46 22.03
CA VAL A 340 7.08 4.10 21.17
C VAL A 340 7.73 4.56 19.88
N SER A 341 7.20 4.10 18.73
CA SER A 341 7.65 4.47 17.39
C SER A 341 6.60 5.34 16.70
N LEU A 342 7.04 6.46 16.14
CA LEU A 342 6.19 7.44 15.45
C LEU A 342 6.58 7.55 13.98
N PRO A 343 6.14 6.63 13.12
CA PRO A 343 6.34 6.76 11.69
C PRO A 343 5.46 7.90 11.12
N SER A 344 5.80 8.36 9.91
CA SER A 344 5.01 9.35 9.17
C SER A 344 4.86 10.72 9.87
N LEU A 345 5.85 11.12 10.67
CA LEU A 345 5.93 12.49 11.19
C LEU A 345 6.31 13.46 10.06
N ARG A 346 5.58 14.57 10.01
CA ARG A 346 5.95 15.68 9.12
C ARG A 346 6.95 16.58 9.82
N ILE A 347 7.85 17.17 9.05
CA ILE A 347 8.91 18.04 9.57
C ILE A 347 8.36 19.35 10.16
N ASP A 348 7.26 19.88 9.61
CA ASP A 348 6.56 21.09 10.09
C ASP A 348 5.81 20.90 11.43
N ALA A 349 5.55 19.65 11.81
CA ALA A 349 4.91 19.31 13.09
C ALA A 349 5.89 18.66 14.09
N PHE A 350 7.20 18.79 13.83
CA PHE A 350 8.23 18.27 14.72
C PHE A 350 8.28 19.08 16.02
N SER A 351 7.94 18.45 17.14
CA SER A 351 7.99 19.04 18.49
C SER A 351 9.11 18.39 19.29
N LEU A 352 10.02 19.22 19.83
CA LEU A 352 11.08 18.73 20.72
C LEU A 352 10.50 18.07 21.98
N ASP A 353 9.37 18.58 22.50
CA ASP A 353 8.77 18.06 23.73
C ASP A 353 8.25 16.63 23.52
N VAL A 354 7.55 16.37 22.41
CA VAL A 354 7.09 15.01 22.05
C VAL A 354 8.29 14.11 21.77
N MET A 355 9.26 14.60 21.01
CA MET A 355 10.40 13.78 20.59
C MET A 355 11.41 13.53 21.72
N SER A 356 11.60 14.46 22.66
CA SER A 356 12.48 14.25 23.81
C SER A 356 11.96 13.12 24.70
N LYS A 357 10.65 13.00 24.86
CA LYS A 357 10.00 11.90 25.59
C LYS A 357 10.18 10.55 24.89
N VAL A 358 10.19 10.51 23.56
CA VAL A 358 10.40 9.29 22.76
C VAL A 358 11.89 8.87 22.72
N GLN A 359 12.83 9.77 23.00
CA GLN A 359 14.26 9.60 22.76
C GLN A 359 15.02 8.71 23.74
N ASP A 360 14.52 8.47 24.92
CA ASP A 360 15.30 7.76 25.95
C ASP A 360 15.70 6.33 25.58
N VAL A 361 15.20 5.80 24.46
CA VAL A 361 15.33 4.39 24.13
C VAL A 361 16.20 4.06 22.91
N LYS A 362 16.17 4.81 21.83
CA LYS A 362 17.07 4.56 20.69
C LYS A 362 17.09 5.73 19.70
N LYS A 363 18.24 6.39 19.55
CA LYS A 363 18.44 7.43 18.52
C LYS A 363 18.59 6.76 17.14
N SER A 364 17.49 6.61 16.42
CA SER A 364 17.47 6.24 15.01
C SER A 364 17.65 7.47 14.11
N SER A 365 17.95 7.30 12.83
CA SER A 365 17.95 8.41 11.87
C SER A 365 16.54 8.97 11.74
N LEU A 366 16.41 10.31 11.69
CA LEU A 366 15.16 10.94 11.33
C LEU A 366 14.96 10.92 9.82
N THR A 367 13.72 10.67 9.42
CA THR A 367 13.34 10.61 8.01
C THR A 367 12.26 11.63 7.73
N PHE A 368 12.50 12.48 6.74
CA PHE A 368 11.54 13.48 6.27
C PHE A 368 11.35 13.34 4.76
N ALA A 369 10.20 13.78 4.27
CA ALA A 369 9.83 13.71 2.87
C ALA A 369 9.46 15.10 2.30
N PRO A 370 10.45 15.94 1.95
CA PRO A 370 10.19 17.18 1.23
C PRO A 370 9.57 16.96 -0.15
N GLU A 371 9.85 15.83 -0.78
CA GLU A 371 9.43 15.35 -2.10
C GLU A 371 10.01 16.13 -3.27
N ALA A 372 10.30 17.43 -3.12
CA ALA A 372 10.89 18.27 -4.16
C ALA A 372 11.96 19.21 -3.57
N GLY A 373 13.00 19.50 -4.35
CA GLY A 373 14.14 20.32 -3.95
C GLY A 373 13.81 21.80 -3.83
N SER A 374 13.00 22.34 -4.74
CA SER A 374 12.63 23.76 -4.78
C SER A 374 11.26 24.03 -4.14
N GLN A 375 11.07 25.28 -3.64
CA GLN A 375 9.75 25.72 -3.17
C GLN A 375 8.72 25.74 -4.28
N ARG A 376 9.13 26.16 -5.49
CA ARG A 376 8.27 26.14 -6.68
C ARG A 376 7.68 24.76 -6.90
N LEU A 377 8.51 23.73 -6.97
CA LEU A 377 8.06 22.37 -7.26
C LEU A 377 7.27 21.78 -6.09
N ARG A 378 7.58 22.14 -4.82
CA ARG A 378 6.73 21.80 -3.67
C ARG A 378 5.33 22.40 -3.78
N ASN A 379 5.19 23.60 -4.35
CA ASN A 379 3.88 24.19 -4.63
C ASN A 379 3.15 23.46 -5.77
N VAL A 380 3.85 23.08 -6.84
CA VAL A 380 3.29 22.26 -7.93
C VAL A 380 2.67 20.97 -7.40
N ILE A 381 3.40 20.25 -6.55
CA ILE A 381 2.91 18.98 -5.97
C ILE A 381 1.98 19.20 -4.76
N ASN A 382 1.72 20.42 -4.38
CA ASN A 382 0.90 20.80 -3.21
C ASN A 382 1.35 20.12 -1.90
N LYS A 383 2.68 20.06 -1.67
CA LYS A 383 3.22 19.41 -0.47
C LYS A 383 2.89 20.17 0.83
N GLY A 384 2.69 21.50 0.73
CA GLY A 384 2.37 22.36 1.87
C GLY A 384 3.49 22.40 2.92
N LEU A 385 4.75 22.42 2.46
CA LEU A 385 5.95 22.61 3.26
C LEU A 385 6.77 23.76 2.68
N THR A 386 7.22 24.66 3.55
CA THR A 386 8.17 25.72 3.18
C THR A 386 9.62 25.25 3.38
N GLU A 387 10.56 25.92 2.75
CA GLU A 387 11.99 25.69 3.01
C GLU A 387 12.31 25.99 4.48
N GLU A 388 11.71 27.04 5.04
CA GLU A 388 11.88 27.41 6.43
C GLU A 388 11.41 26.31 7.40
N ASP A 389 10.26 25.68 7.15
CA ASP A 389 9.77 24.54 7.95
C ASP A 389 10.79 23.40 7.96
N ILE A 390 11.37 23.09 6.79
CA ILE A 390 12.35 22.02 6.64
C ILE A 390 13.63 22.33 7.40
N LEU A 391 14.13 23.55 7.29
CA LEU A 391 15.36 23.97 7.96
C LEU A 391 15.18 24.04 9.47
N ASN A 392 14.05 24.60 9.95
CA ASN A 392 13.72 24.69 11.36
C ASN A 392 13.53 23.30 11.99
N GLY A 393 12.76 22.42 11.36
CA GLY A 393 12.61 21.05 11.84
C GLY A 393 13.92 20.27 11.91
N SER A 394 14.80 20.46 10.91
CA SER A 394 16.14 19.86 10.91
C SER A 394 17.02 20.43 12.03
N ALA A 395 17.00 21.76 12.24
CA ALA A 395 17.75 22.42 13.31
C ALA A 395 17.31 21.93 14.70
N LEU A 396 15.99 21.81 14.93
CA LEU A 396 15.44 21.25 16.16
C LEU A 396 15.90 19.80 16.39
N ALA A 397 15.89 18.98 15.32
CA ALA A 397 16.38 17.62 15.39
C ALA A 397 17.86 17.57 15.83
N PHE A 398 18.70 18.40 15.25
CA PHE A 398 20.11 18.47 15.59
C PHE A 398 20.34 18.97 17.03
N GLN A 399 19.56 19.96 17.50
CA GLN A 399 19.57 20.41 18.90
C GLN A 399 19.18 19.28 19.86
N GLY A 400 18.23 18.43 19.45
CA GLY A 400 17.83 17.22 20.16
C GLY A 400 18.89 16.09 20.14
N GLY A 401 20.04 16.31 19.47
CA GLY A 401 21.18 15.40 19.46
C GLY A 401 21.19 14.37 18.33
N TRP A 402 20.29 14.47 17.33
CA TRP A 402 20.46 13.72 16.09
C TRP A 402 21.62 14.28 15.27
N ASN A 403 22.26 13.43 14.50
CA ASN A 403 23.32 13.82 13.55
C ASN A 403 23.11 13.17 12.18
N ARG A 404 22.00 12.44 12.00
CA ARG A 404 21.67 11.80 10.73
C ARG A 404 20.24 12.10 10.34
N VAL A 405 20.06 12.70 9.16
CA VAL A 405 18.77 13.01 8.56
C VAL A 405 18.69 12.33 7.19
N LYS A 406 17.59 11.62 6.93
CA LYS A 406 17.27 11.04 5.63
C LYS A 406 16.12 11.83 5.00
N LEU A 407 16.30 12.22 3.75
CA LEU A 407 15.35 13.01 2.97
C LEU A 407 14.88 12.20 1.77
N TYR A 408 13.56 12.15 1.56
CA TYR A 408 12.98 11.56 0.38
C TYR A 408 12.52 12.63 -0.62
N PHE A 409 12.83 12.40 -1.89
CA PHE A 409 12.45 13.23 -3.02
C PHE A 409 11.96 12.38 -4.19
N MET A 410 11.28 13.02 -5.14
CA MET A 410 10.91 12.42 -6.42
C MET A 410 11.57 13.19 -7.57
N LEU A 411 11.91 12.46 -8.64
CA LEU A 411 12.37 12.99 -9.92
C LEU A 411 11.39 12.62 -11.03
N GLY A 412 11.24 13.49 -12.04
CA GLY A 412 10.29 13.31 -13.13
C GLY A 412 8.90 13.87 -12.83
N LEU A 413 8.78 14.74 -11.83
CA LEU A 413 7.52 15.42 -11.50
C LEU A 413 7.07 16.35 -12.65
N PRO A 414 5.75 16.56 -12.83
CA PRO A 414 5.26 17.52 -13.81
C PRO A 414 5.88 18.92 -13.63
N THR A 415 6.27 19.54 -14.73
CA THR A 415 6.93 20.87 -14.79
C THR A 415 8.31 20.99 -14.15
N GLU A 416 8.94 19.87 -13.78
CA GLU A 416 10.28 19.84 -13.16
C GLU A 416 11.35 20.43 -14.09
N THR A 417 12.20 21.30 -13.55
CA THR A 417 13.33 21.93 -14.26
C THR A 417 14.68 21.48 -13.67
N VAL A 418 15.78 21.85 -14.34
CA VAL A 418 17.14 21.57 -13.83
C VAL A 418 17.36 22.20 -12.47
N GLU A 419 16.87 23.43 -12.27
CA GLU A 419 17.00 24.17 -11.03
C GLU A 419 16.25 23.48 -9.87
N ASP A 420 15.11 22.81 -10.17
CA ASP A 420 14.38 22.03 -9.16
C ASP A 420 15.17 20.79 -8.72
N MET A 421 15.82 20.13 -9.67
CA MET A 421 16.67 18.96 -9.40
C MET A 421 17.93 19.35 -8.62
N GLU A 422 18.62 20.42 -9.03
CA GLU A 422 19.76 20.97 -8.28
C GLU A 422 19.35 21.45 -6.89
N GLY A 423 18.11 21.91 -6.73
CA GLY A 423 17.49 22.29 -5.47
C GLY A 423 17.54 21.19 -4.40
N ILE A 424 17.56 19.91 -4.80
CA ILE A 424 17.73 18.78 -3.86
C ILE A 424 19.10 18.84 -3.18
N ALA A 425 20.16 19.11 -3.95
CA ALA A 425 21.52 19.24 -3.41
C ALA A 425 21.64 20.50 -2.55
N LEU A 426 21.09 21.62 -3.02
CA LEU A 426 21.13 22.90 -2.29
C LEU A 426 20.37 22.82 -0.95
N LEU A 427 19.20 22.17 -0.91
CA LEU A 427 18.45 21.97 0.32
C LEU A 427 19.21 21.06 1.30
N SER A 428 19.82 20.00 0.79
CA SER A 428 20.65 19.08 1.59
C SER A 428 21.85 19.80 2.20
N GLU A 429 22.50 20.70 1.45
CA GLU A 429 23.60 21.56 1.93
C GLU A 429 23.14 22.48 3.05
N LYS A 430 22.04 23.24 2.86
CA LYS A 430 21.47 24.12 3.88
C LYS A 430 21.14 23.36 5.17
N ILE A 431 20.66 22.13 5.07
CA ILE A 431 20.40 21.29 6.25
C ILE A 431 21.72 20.92 6.94
N ALA A 432 22.77 20.57 6.20
CA ALA A 432 24.08 20.30 6.79
C ALA A 432 24.67 21.55 7.47
N GLU A 433 24.48 22.74 6.87
CA GLU A 433 24.89 24.02 7.46
C GLU A 433 24.22 24.26 8.81
N LYS A 434 22.91 23.93 8.96
CA LYS A 434 22.18 24.04 10.25
C LYS A 434 22.85 23.22 11.37
N TYR A 435 23.41 22.06 11.06
CA TYR A 435 24.19 21.30 12.03
C TYR A 435 25.50 22.01 12.41
N TYR A 436 26.16 22.64 11.46
CA TYR A 436 27.43 23.34 11.68
C TYR A 436 27.28 24.69 12.41
N GLU A 437 26.04 25.23 12.50
CA GLU A 437 25.71 26.38 13.39
C GLU A 437 25.81 26.01 14.88
N ILE A 438 25.70 24.69 15.22
CA ILE A 438 25.85 24.22 16.61
C ILE A 438 27.32 24.33 17.03
N PRO A 439 27.64 24.87 18.24
CA PRO A 439 29.00 24.91 18.77
C PRO A 439 29.68 23.55 18.75
N LYS A 440 30.95 23.53 18.38
CA LYS A 440 31.70 22.27 18.11
C LYS A 440 31.71 21.31 19.30
N ASP A 441 31.78 21.85 20.51
CA ASP A 441 31.75 21.10 21.78
C ASP A 441 30.39 20.48 22.12
N LYS A 442 29.31 20.96 21.48
CA LYS A 442 27.95 20.46 21.65
C LYS A 442 27.48 19.55 20.50
N ARG A 443 28.31 19.30 19.48
CA ARG A 443 27.98 18.45 18.35
C ARG A 443 28.09 16.97 18.71
N ASN A 444 27.09 16.19 18.31
CA ASN A 444 27.09 14.75 18.46
C ASN A 444 27.69 14.06 17.21
N GLY A 445 29.05 14.03 17.14
CA GLY A 445 29.76 13.37 16.05
C GLY A 445 29.73 14.14 14.72
N LYS A 446 29.71 13.39 13.60
CA LYS A 446 29.68 13.95 12.24
C LYS A 446 28.25 13.93 11.71
N VAL A 447 27.82 15.04 11.08
CA VAL A 447 26.51 15.07 10.43
C VAL A 447 26.52 14.21 9.16
N GLN A 448 25.38 13.58 8.89
CA GLN A 448 25.10 12.90 7.64
C GLN A 448 23.68 13.25 7.16
N VAL A 449 23.58 13.88 6.00
CA VAL A 449 22.35 14.12 5.28
C VAL A 449 22.29 13.15 4.10
N VAL A 450 21.29 12.30 4.07
CA VAL A 450 21.09 11.30 3.02
C VAL A 450 19.88 11.69 2.18
N ALA A 451 20.07 12.17 0.97
CA ALA A 451 19.01 12.36 0.00
C ALA A 451 18.77 11.05 -0.77
N SER A 452 17.53 10.61 -0.83
CA SER A 452 17.11 9.44 -1.58
C SER A 452 15.99 9.83 -2.53
N THR A 453 16.16 9.57 -3.83
CA THR A 453 15.14 9.88 -4.83
C THR A 453 14.48 8.61 -5.35
N SER A 454 13.15 8.66 -5.44
CA SER A 454 12.36 7.75 -6.26
C SER A 454 12.01 8.44 -7.58
N PHE A 455 11.62 7.66 -8.57
CA PHE A 455 11.12 8.19 -9.83
C PHE A 455 9.60 8.26 -9.81
N PHE A 456 9.05 9.31 -10.41
CA PHE A 456 7.63 9.60 -10.34
C PHE A 456 6.80 8.67 -11.22
N VAL A 457 5.78 8.03 -10.63
CA VAL A 457 4.74 7.27 -11.32
C VAL A 457 3.40 7.98 -11.13
N PRO A 458 2.73 8.41 -12.21
CA PRO A 458 1.39 8.99 -12.13
C PRO A 458 0.36 7.92 -11.77
N LYS A 459 -0.05 7.84 -10.52
CA LYS A 459 -1.00 6.83 -10.04
C LYS A 459 -2.46 7.19 -10.37
N PRO A 460 -3.35 6.19 -10.53
CA PRO A 460 -4.80 6.37 -10.65
C PRO A 460 -5.40 7.24 -9.53
N PHE A 461 -6.48 7.95 -9.83
CA PHE A 461 -7.20 8.81 -8.89
C PHE A 461 -6.39 9.96 -8.30
N THR A 462 -5.27 10.33 -8.90
CA THR A 462 -4.51 11.52 -8.50
C THR A 462 -4.70 12.66 -9.50
N PRO A 463 -4.52 13.93 -9.09
CA PRO A 463 -4.43 15.04 -10.04
C PRO A 463 -3.40 14.82 -11.13
N PHE A 464 -2.37 14.02 -10.88
CA PHE A 464 -1.30 13.74 -11.83
C PHE A 464 -1.55 12.51 -12.72
N GLN A 465 -2.73 11.89 -12.67
CA GLN A 465 -3.06 10.72 -13.50
C GLN A 465 -2.95 10.97 -15.01
N TRP A 466 -3.01 12.24 -15.45
CA TRP A 466 -2.81 12.65 -16.86
C TRP A 466 -1.35 12.88 -17.23
N ALA A 467 -0.44 12.95 -16.25
CA ALA A 467 0.96 13.23 -16.50
C ALA A 467 1.63 12.14 -17.33
N GLN A 468 2.58 12.55 -18.17
CA GLN A 468 3.54 11.67 -18.81
C GLN A 468 4.59 11.24 -17.78
N MET A 469 5.11 10.03 -17.93
CA MET A 469 6.32 9.60 -17.23
C MET A 469 7.56 9.97 -18.04
N SER A 470 8.68 10.10 -17.37
CA SER A 470 9.98 10.11 -18.03
C SER A 470 10.38 8.71 -18.51
N THR A 471 11.17 8.63 -19.55
CA THR A 471 11.83 7.38 -19.96
C THR A 471 12.90 6.97 -18.94
N LYS A 472 13.37 5.73 -19.04
CA LYS A 472 14.50 5.24 -18.23
C LYS A 472 15.73 6.16 -18.35
N GLU A 473 16.09 6.53 -19.57
CA GLU A 473 17.26 7.38 -19.87
C GLU A 473 17.12 8.77 -19.26
N GLU A 474 15.91 9.35 -19.34
CA GLU A 474 15.59 10.65 -18.73
C GLU A 474 15.67 10.56 -17.19
N PHE A 475 15.10 9.53 -16.57
CA PHE A 475 15.20 9.31 -15.11
C PHE A 475 16.65 9.24 -14.65
N LEU A 476 17.49 8.43 -15.33
CA LEU A 476 18.89 8.32 -15.02
C LEU A 476 19.66 9.62 -15.30
N GLY A 477 19.28 10.35 -16.34
CA GLY A 477 19.82 11.70 -16.64
C GLY A 477 19.56 12.67 -15.49
N LYS A 478 18.32 12.72 -15.01
CA LYS A 478 17.89 13.54 -13.86
C LYS A 478 18.65 13.20 -12.59
N ALA A 479 18.79 11.90 -12.28
CA ALA A 479 19.55 11.46 -11.11
C ALA A 479 21.04 11.86 -11.18
N ARG A 480 21.65 11.83 -12.39
CA ARG A 480 23.04 12.30 -12.60
C ARG A 480 23.19 13.80 -12.36
N ILE A 481 22.20 14.63 -12.74
CA ILE A 481 22.21 16.07 -12.47
C ILE A 481 22.27 16.31 -10.94
N VAL A 482 21.41 15.66 -10.18
CA VAL A 482 21.41 15.76 -8.71
C VAL A 482 22.74 15.28 -8.13
N ASN A 483 23.23 14.13 -8.58
CA ASN A 483 24.49 13.56 -8.10
C ASN A 483 25.68 14.48 -8.36
N HIS A 484 25.75 15.06 -9.56
CA HIS A 484 26.80 16.02 -9.92
C HIS A 484 26.76 17.24 -9.01
N LYS A 485 25.57 17.83 -8.82
CA LYS A 485 25.38 18.98 -7.95
C LYS A 485 25.73 18.69 -6.49
N MET A 486 25.42 17.49 -5.98
CA MET A 486 25.82 17.08 -4.62
C MET A 486 27.33 17.12 -4.42
N HIS A 487 28.12 16.77 -5.44
CA HIS A 487 29.60 16.80 -5.36
C HIS A 487 30.19 18.22 -5.41
N GLU A 488 29.45 19.19 -5.94
CA GLU A 488 29.86 20.61 -5.97
C GLU A 488 29.64 21.31 -4.62
N MET A 489 28.84 20.73 -3.69
CA MET A 489 28.50 21.37 -2.42
C MET A 489 29.72 21.45 -1.49
N LEU A 490 29.78 22.52 -0.70
CA LEU A 490 30.88 22.77 0.24
C LEU A 490 30.99 21.61 1.26
N ASN A 491 29.85 21.15 1.77
CA ASN A 491 29.78 20.06 2.76
C ASN A 491 29.56 18.68 2.10
N HIS A 492 29.94 18.48 0.83
CA HIS A 492 29.70 17.24 0.07
C HIS A 492 30.06 15.96 0.83
N LYS A 493 31.09 16.00 1.72
CA LYS A 493 31.50 14.84 2.55
C LYS A 493 30.43 14.45 3.59
N SER A 494 29.53 15.36 3.92
CA SER A 494 28.41 15.12 4.83
C SER A 494 27.13 14.73 4.09
N LEU A 495 27.12 14.86 2.77
CA LEU A 495 25.97 14.54 1.91
C LEU A 495 26.16 13.16 1.31
N LYS A 496 25.07 12.40 1.25
CA LYS A 496 24.98 11.14 0.49
C LYS A 496 23.75 11.19 -0.41
N TYR A 497 23.89 10.63 -1.60
CA TYR A 497 22.80 10.55 -2.55
C TYR A 497 22.64 9.14 -3.10
N ASN A 498 21.41 8.66 -3.22
CA ASN A 498 21.04 7.43 -3.89
C ASN A 498 19.69 7.58 -4.59
N TRP A 499 19.41 6.72 -5.55
CA TRP A 499 18.16 6.67 -6.29
C TRP A 499 17.70 5.24 -6.51
N HIS A 500 16.42 5.08 -6.84
CA HIS A 500 15.79 3.80 -7.10
C HIS A 500 16.06 3.31 -8.53
N GLU A 501 15.75 2.04 -8.79
CA GLU A 501 15.89 1.43 -10.10
C GLU A 501 14.89 2.00 -11.10
N ALA A 502 15.38 2.49 -12.24
CA ALA A 502 14.53 3.10 -13.27
C ALA A 502 13.67 2.06 -14.03
N ASP A 503 14.22 0.86 -14.28
CA ASP A 503 13.48 -0.22 -14.94
C ASP A 503 12.27 -0.68 -14.12
N VAL A 504 12.43 -0.83 -12.81
CA VAL A 504 11.33 -1.14 -11.88
C VAL A 504 10.26 -0.06 -11.94
N THR A 505 10.65 1.21 -12.00
CA THR A 505 9.71 2.34 -12.07
C THR A 505 8.92 2.35 -13.37
N VAL A 506 9.56 2.07 -14.51
CA VAL A 506 8.86 2.00 -15.81
C VAL A 506 7.83 0.87 -15.79
N LEU A 507 8.22 -0.31 -15.32
CA LEU A 507 7.30 -1.44 -15.19
C LEU A 507 6.15 -1.13 -14.24
N GLU A 508 6.42 -0.56 -13.06
CA GLU A 508 5.39 -0.12 -12.12
C GLU A 508 4.40 0.85 -12.78
N GLY A 509 4.90 1.75 -13.63
CA GLY A 509 4.08 2.68 -14.41
C GLY A 509 3.11 1.98 -15.35
N VAL A 510 3.54 0.93 -16.04
CA VAL A 510 2.67 0.12 -16.91
C VAL A 510 1.63 -0.64 -16.08
N LEU A 511 2.06 -1.34 -15.03
CA LEU A 511 1.17 -2.15 -14.19
C LEU A 511 0.14 -1.30 -13.44
N ALA A 512 0.53 -0.12 -12.94
CA ALA A 512 -0.39 0.77 -12.21
C ALA A 512 -1.42 1.46 -13.11
N ARG A 513 -1.10 1.68 -14.39
CA ARG A 513 -1.89 2.47 -15.34
C ARG A 513 -2.48 1.64 -16.47
N GLY A 514 -2.21 0.34 -16.47
CA GLY A 514 -2.60 -0.60 -17.50
C GLY A 514 -4.10 -0.87 -17.56
N ASP A 515 -4.52 -1.41 -18.69
CA ASP A 515 -5.84 -1.97 -18.92
C ASP A 515 -5.77 -3.52 -19.02
N ARG A 516 -6.85 -4.18 -19.42
CA ARG A 516 -6.92 -5.65 -19.53
C ARG A 516 -5.88 -6.27 -20.48
N LYS A 517 -5.35 -5.52 -21.44
CA LYS A 517 -4.32 -6.01 -22.38
C LYS A 517 -3.01 -6.36 -21.67
N VAL A 518 -2.73 -5.69 -20.54
CA VAL A 518 -1.51 -5.93 -19.76
C VAL A 518 -1.51 -7.31 -19.10
N ALA A 519 -2.67 -7.93 -18.90
CA ALA A 519 -2.77 -9.26 -18.29
C ALA A 519 -1.96 -10.33 -19.07
N ALA A 520 -1.99 -10.25 -20.41
CA ALA A 520 -1.22 -11.17 -21.25
C ALA A 520 0.29 -11.02 -21.02
N VAL A 521 0.77 -9.78 -20.81
CA VAL A 521 2.19 -9.52 -20.52
C VAL A 521 2.59 -10.09 -19.16
N ILE A 522 1.73 -9.90 -18.13
CA ILE A 522 1.97 -10.43 -16.79
C ILE A 522 2.07 -11.96 -16.82
N GLU A 523 1.15 -12.62 -17.54
CA GLU A 523 1.14 -14.07 -17.68
C GLU A 523 2.37 -14.56 -18.45
N GLU A 524 2.73 -13.91 -19.55
CA GLU A 524 3.91 -14.26 -20.34
C GLU A 524 5.20 -14.07 -19.54
N ALA A 525 5.34 -12.94 -18.80
CA ALA A 525 6.48 -12.71 -17.93
C ALA A 525 6.58 -13.79 -16.85
N TYR A 526 5.47 -14.16 -16.22
CA TYR A 526 5.42 -15.25 -15.24
C TYR A 526 5.86 -16.58 -15.85
N ARG A 527 5.39 -16.93 -17.04
CA ARG A 527 5.77 -18.15 -17.77
C ARG A 527 7.25 -18.19 -18.12
N GLN A 528 7.86 -17.02 -18.35
CA GLN A 528 9.30 -16.86 -18.58
C GLN A 528 10.12 -16.82 -17.28
N GLY A 529 9.48 -16.91 -16.10
CA GLY A 529 10.12 -17.01 -14.79
C GLY A 529 10.20 -15.72 -13.98
N ALA A 530 9.49 -14.65 -14.36
CA ALA A 530 9.36 -13.46 -13.53
C ALA A 530 8.60 -13.83 -12.24
N LEU A 531 9.23 -13.56 -11.10
CA LEU A 531 8.68 -13.85 -9.79
C LEU A 531 9.40 -13.02 -8.74
N TYR A 532 8.66 -12.51 -7.75
CA TYR A 532 9.20 -11.63 -6.71
C TYR A 532 9.84 -10.35 -7.27
N ASP A 533 9.20 -9.74 -8.28
CA ASP A 533 9.70 -8.53 -8.95
C ASP A 533 9.82 -7.31 -8.02
N ALA A 534 9.20 -7.33 -6.83
CA ALA A 534 9.39 -6.34 -5.78
C ALA A 534 10.75 -6.44 -5.06
N TRP A 535 11.47 -7.55 -5.26
CA TRP A 535 12.79 -7.81 -4.67
C TRP A 535 13.87 -7.57 -5.73
N SER A 536 14.80 -6.65 -5.47
CA SER A 536 15.80 -6.23 -6.46
C SER A 536 16.69 -7.37 -6.96
N GLU A 537 16.97 -8.37 -6.14
CA GLU A 537 17.73 -9.57 -6.51
C GLU A 537 16.97 -10.55 -7.42
N SER A 538 15.63 -10.43 -7.47
CA SER A 538 14.76 -11.30 -8.27
C SER A 538 14.19 -10.60 -9.52
N PHE A 539 14.36 -9.29 -9.61
CA PHE A 539 13.86 -8.51 -10.74
C PHE A 539 14.76 -8.67 -11.97
N HIS A 540 14.17 -9.12 -13.07
CA HIS A 540 14.85 -9.35 -14.36
C HIS A 540 14.15 -8.57 -15.47
N ASN A 541 14.64 -7.36 -15.77
CA ASN A 541 14.02 -6.48 -16.77
C ASN A 541 13.91 -7.11 -18.16
N GLU A 542 14.88 -7.92 -18.57
CA GLU A 542 14.90 -8.60 -19.86
C GLU A 542 13.72 -9.56 -20.07
N ILE A 543 13.23 -10.21 -19.00
CA ILE A 543 12.05 -11.09 -19.07
C ILE A 543 10.81 -10.23 -19.40
N TRP A 544 10.66 -9.10 -18.73
CA TRP A 544 9.54 -8.21 -18.97
C TRP A 544 9.57 -7.58 -20.36
N MET A 545 10.74 -7.12 -20.83
CA MET A 545 10.87 -6.57 -22.19
C MET A 545 10.51 -7.59 -23.25
N ASN A 546 10.95 -8.84 -23.08
CA ASN A 546 10.59 -9.95 -23.99
C ASN A 546 9.08 -10.27 -23.93
N ALA A 547 8.46 -10.22 -22.75
CA ALA A 547 7.03 -10.43 -22.61
C ALA A 547 6.21 -9.32 -23.32
N PHE A 548 6.61 -8.05 -23.20
CA PHE A 548 5.99 -6.93 -23.93
C PHE A 548 6.09 -7.10 -25.42
N GLU A 549 7.26 -7.46 -25.94
CA GLU A 549 7.48 -7.73 -27.37
C GLU A 549 6.62 -8.90 -27.87
N THR A 550 6.62 -10.01 -27.13
CA THR A 550 5.83 -11.21 -27.48
C THR A 550 4.34 -10.93 -27.52
N CYS A 551 3.82 -10.14 -26.59
CA CYS A 551 2.40 -9.79 -26.52
C CYS A 551 2.03 -8.60 -27.42
N GLY A 552 2.99 -7.92 -28.02
CA GLY A 552 2.76 -6.73 -28.86
C GLY A 552 2.17 -5.56 -28.09
N VAL A 553 2.50 -5.39 -26.82
CA VAL A 553 2.02 -4.31 -25.94
C VAL A 553 3.06 -3.21 -25.84
N ASP A 554 2.65 -1.99 -26.19
CA ASP A 554 3.51 -0.82 -26.19
C ASP A 554 3.62 -0.22 -24.77
N ILE A 555 4.83 -0.19 -24.23
CA ILE A 555 5.15 0.41 -22.92
C ILE A 555 4.85 1.91 -22.92
N ASP A 556 5.17 2.61 -24.00
CA ASP A 556 5.03 4.06 -24.11
C ASP A 556 3.55 4.48 -24.09
N PHE A 557 2.65 3.64 -24.57
CA PHE A 557 1.21 3.87 -24.47
C PHE A 557 0.75 4.09 -23.02
N TYR A 558 1.32 3.36 -22.05
CA TYR A 558 0.95 3.46 -20.64
C TYR A 558 1.81 4.47 -19.88
N THR A 559 3.02 4.76 -20.30
CA THR A 559 4.02 5.55 -19.55
C THR A 559 4.20 6.97 -20.11
N THR A 560 4.82 7.11 -21.26
CA THR A 560 5.30 8.39 -21.80
C THR A 560 4.28 9.13 -22.68
N ARG A 561 3.21 8.43 -23.10
CA ARG A 561 2.16 9.04 -23.92
C ARG A 561 1.45 10.21 -23.22
N ALA A 562 1.24 11.31 -23.96
CA ALA A 562 0.36 12.39 -23.50
C ALA A 562 -1.10 11.91 -23.43
N ARG A 563 -1.82 12.28 -22.38
CA ARG A 563 -3.21 11.89 -22.14
C ARG A 563 -4.13 13.09 -22.16
N SER A 564 -5.26 12.96 -22.86
CA SER A 564 -6.32 13.97 -22.84
C SER A 564 -7.03 14.00 -21.49
N LEU A 565 -7.45 15.20 -21.07
CA LEU A 565 -8.27 15.36 -19.85
C LEU A 565 -9.63 14.66 -19.97
N ASP A 566 -10.10 14.40 -21.18
CA ASP A 566 -11.39 13.75 -21.45
C ASP A 566 -11.27 12.24 -21.72
N GLU A 567 -10.04 11.70 -21.73
CA GLU A 567 -9.78 10.27 -21.89
C GLU A 567 -10.47 9.45 -20.79
N ILE A 568 -11.06 8.31 -21.21
CA ILE A 568 -11.62 7.33 -20.29
C ILE A 568 -10.48 6.43 -19.81
N PHE A 569 -10.27 6.39 -18.50
CA PHE A 569 -9.25 5.55 -17.89
C PHE A 569 -9.80 4.19 -17.45
N PRO A 570 -8.94 3.16 -17.37
CA PRO A 570 -9.33 1.82 -16.91
C PRO A 570 -9.99 1.79 -15.51
N TRP A 571 -9.77 2.81 -14.69
CA TRP A 571 -10.31 2.94 -13.33
C TRP A 571 -11.52 3.89 -13.20
N ASP A 572 -11.97 4.53 -14.27
CA ASP A 572 -13.05 5.55 -14.21
C ASP A 572 -14.42 4.98 -13.79
N PHE A 573 -14.61 3.66 -13.87
CA PHE A 573 -15.81 2.98 -13.39
C PHE A 573 -15.86 2.84 -11.86
N ILE A 574 -14.75 3.09 -11.15
CA ILE A 574 -14.72 3.07 -9.69
C ILE A 574 -15.04 4.46 -9.15
N ASP A 575 -16.00 4.52 -8.22
CA ASP A 575 -16.36 5.74 -7.54
C ASP A 575 -15.69 5.84 -6.16
N THR A 576 -14.64 6.62 -6.09
CA THR A 576 -13.89 6.88 -4.84
C THR A 576 -14.50 8.00 -4.00
N GLY A 577 -15.57 8.67 -4.48
CA GLY A 577 -16.08 9.91 -3.92
C GLY A 577 -15.27 11.16 -4.26
N VAL A 578 -14.03 11.00 -4.72
CA VAL A 578 -13.25 12.12 -5.28
C VAL A 578 -13.63 12.29 -6.75
N THR A 579 -14.15 13.48 -7.10
CA THR A 579 -14.66 13.72 -8.46
C THR A 579 -13.55 13.97 -9.48
N LYS A 580 -13.77 13.57 -10.73
CA LYS A 580 -12.82 13.79 -11.82
C LYS A 580 -12.61 15.30 -12.08
N GLU A 581 -13.66 16.12 -11.90
CA GLU A 581 -13.61 17.57 -11.98
C GLU A 581 -12.69 18.19 -10.93
N PHE A 582 -12.70 17.66 -9.70
CA PHE A 582 -11.73 18.07 -8.68
C PHE A 582 -10.30 17.74 -9.09
N LEU A 583 -10.06 16.54 -9.59
CA LEU A 583 -8.71 16.12 -10.04
C LEU A 583 -8.23 16.99 -11.21
N LYS A 584 -9.09 17.27 -12.21
CA LYS A 584 -8.80 18.18 -13.32
C LYS A 584 -8.45 19.61 -12.83
N ARG A 585 -9.22 20.13 -11.88
CA ARG A 585 -8.93 21.45 -11.28
C ARG A 585 -7.58 21.48 -10.58
N GLU A 586 -7.27 20.45 -9.81
CA GLU A 586 -5.97 20.35 -9.12
C GLU A 586 -4.80 20.14 -10.10
N TRP A 587 -5.01 19.47 -11.23
CA TRP A 587 -4.04 19.41 -12.33
C TRP A 587 -3.74 20.81 -12.90
N ILE A 588 -4.79 21.59 -13.17
CA ILE A 588 -4.64 22.99 -13.65
C ILE A 588 -3.97 23.87 -12.57
N ASN A 589 -4.33 23.70 -11.30
CA ASN A 589 -3.69 24.41 -10.21
C ASN A 589 -2.19 24.08 -10.11
N ALA A 590 -1.79 22.85 -10.37
CA ALA A 590 -0.40 22.44 -10.41
C ALA A 590 0.40 23.19 -11.48
N THR A 591 -0.12 23.29 -12.71
CA THR A 591 0.54 24.02 -13.80
C THR A 591 0.65 25.53 -13.54
N LYS A 592 -0.17 26.06 -12.62
CA LYS A 592 -0.14 27.46 -12.15
C LYS A 592 0.60 27.64 -10.84
N GLU A 593 1.22 26.59 -10.29
CA GLU A 593 1.92 26.58 -9.01
C GLU A 593 1.04 27.02 -7.81
N THR A 594 -0.28 26.97 -7.97
CA THR A 594 -1.25 27.42 -6.96
C THR A 594 -1.41 26.38 -5.88
N VAL A 595 -1.26 26.77 -4.63
CA VAL A 595 -1.41 25.89 -3.46
C VAL A 595 -2.87 25.79 -3.05
N THR A 596 -3.33 24.57 -2.76
CA THR A 596 -4.65 24.26 -2.21
C THR A 596 -4.50 23.97 -0.72
N PRO A 597 -5.25 24.65 0.18
CA PRO A 597 -5.15 24.44 1.62
C PRO A 597 -5.61 23.02 2.02
N ASN A 598 -5.18 22.59 3.22
CA ASN A 598 -5.63 21.31 3.76
C ASN A 598 -7.10 21.36 4.24
N CYS A 599 -7.69 20.16 4.48
CA CYS A 599 -9.11 20.04 4.79
C CYS A 599 -9.56 20.75 6.08
N ARG A 600 -8.67 20.93 7.07
CA ARG A 600 -8.99 21.66 8.30
C ARG A 600 -9.01 23.17 8.10
N MET A 601 -8.19 23.68 7.17
CA MET A 601 -8.16 25.12 6.89
C MET A 601 -9.36 25.53 6.02
N ARG A 602 -9.68 24.76 5.00
CA ARG A 602 -10.79 25.03 4.09
C ARG A 602 -11.15 23.81 3.26
N CYS A 603 -12.45 23.55 3.07
CA CYS A 603 -12.92 22.52 2.14
C CYS A 603 -12.52 22.84 0.71
N SER A 604 -11.80 21.92 0.07
CA SER A 604 -11.38 22.02 -1.33
C SER A 604 -12.44 21.55 -2.34
N GLY A 605 -13.59 21.07 -1.88
CA GLY A 605 -14.67 20.59 -2.75
C GLY A 605 -14.30 19.34 -3.55
N CYS A 606 -13.62 18.37 -2.94
CA CYS A 606 -13.18 17.14 -3.61
C CYS A 606 -14.32 16.12 -3.89
N GLY A 607 -15.49 16.27 -3.25
CA GLY A 607 -16.64 15.39 -3.45
C GLY A 607 -16.94 14.42 -2.30
N VAL A 608 -15.93 14.03 -1.49
CA VAL A 608 -16.08 12.97 -0.47
C VAL A 608 -17.01 13.33 0.69
N ARG A 609 -17.39 14.59 0.84
CA ARG A 609 -18.37 15.03 1.85
C ARG A 609 -19.71 14.31 1.73
N ARG A 610 -20.04 13.78 0.55
CA ARG A 610 -21.27 13.00 0.34
C ARG A 610 -21.38 11.74 1.21
N PHE A 611 -20.26 11.21 1.70
CA PHE A 611 -20.24 10.07 2.63
C PHE A 611 -20.73 10.44 4.05
N GLY A 612 -20.94 11.75 4.34
CA GLY A 612 -21.61 12.19 5.57
C GLY A 612 -20.80 12.02 6.84
N GLY A 613 -19.48 12.19 6.80
CA GLY A 613 -18.65 12.06 7.99
C GLY A 613 -17.20 12.49 7.79
N GLY A 614 -16.40 12.30 8.84
CA GLY A 614 -14.98 12.62 8.84
C GLY A 614 -14.69 14.11 9.13
N VAL A 615 -13.39 14.40 9.28
CA VAL A 615 -12.88 15.72 9.69
C VAL A 615 -13.42 16.88 8.83
N CYS A 616 -13.53 16.69 7.51
CA CYS A 616 -14.07 17.74 6.64
C CYS A 616 -15.57 18.01 6.82
N TYR A 617 -16.31 17.12 7.47
CA TYR A 617 -17.72 17.32 7.79
C TYR A 617 -17.89 17.99 9.16
N GLU A 618 -17.11 17.54 10.15
CA GLU A 618 -17.14 18.03 11.53
C GLU A 618 -16.67 19.49 11.65
N ASP A 619 -15.62 19.87 10.92
CA ASP A 619 -15.05 21.23 11.00
C ASP A 619 -15.92 22.31 10.32
N GLN A 620 -17.10 21.96 9.75
CA GLN A 620 -18.02 22.90 9.08
C GLN A 620 -19.42 22.97 9.74
N ASN A 621 -19.65 22.20 10.78
CA ASN A 621 -20.80 22.27 11.64
C ASN A 621 -20.40 22.80 13.00
#